data_41f7e4de2ef41c7fb78f0db542eaccdf
#
_entry.id   41f7e4de2ef41c7fb78f0db542eaccdf
#
_cell.length_a   1.000
_cell.length_b   1.000
_cell.length_c   1.000
_cell.angle_alpha   90.00
_cell.angle_beta   90.00
_cell.angle_gamma   90.00
#
_symmetry.space_group_name_H-M   'P 1'
#
loop_
_entity.id
_entity.type
_entity.pdbx_description
1 polymer ?
#
loop_
_entity_poly.entity_id
_entity_poly.type
_entity_poly.pdbx_seq_one_letter_code
_entity_poly.pdbx_strand_id
1 'polypeptide(L)'
;FFITPTDPAKGPDGEASDEAMKIAQPTWHGKFWEAGAGGNAWDSFAYDPKLNTVYIGTGNGSPHMWHFRSEGKGDNLFLCSMVAVDATTGKYKWHYQMVPEEDWDYTCTQPIVLADIKIKGKLRKVAMQAPKNGFFYVIDRETGKLISGDNYVSVNTWASHIDMKTGRPVLVPGAHNTTTPHLMSPSWMAAHSWQPMSYSPKTGLVYWPVQEQGSVYARAEDGKYKYTKGRNNTAQDPTSQPELRKTLMAQAIADEKAYLIAWNPATRKEAWRVPYPFPGSGGVLTTAGNLLVQLTANKSLAIYSADRGKKLWEMNIDQGGQAGPITYMIDGEQYIAVNAGWNGSPAYKMPRDFRYGTAKLLVFKLDAKGVTLPPMKAQTEQAYLPQERVPAETARRGAELFASNGCNRCHGDNAVGGIRDLRKMSKSTHDEFLDIVLGGTRAEKGMPSFSTALNETQAKDIHGYLIVRAQEDW
;
A
#
# COMPACT_ATOMS: atom_id res chain seq x y z
N PHE A 1 -21.57 -10.02 0.31
CA PHE A 1 -20.68 -10.95 -0.41
C PHE A 1 -19.39 -11.16 0.40
N PHE A 2 -19.07 -12.40 0.73
CA PHE A 2 -17.85 -12.79 1.42
C PHE A 2 -16.71 -13.06 0.43
N ILE A 3 -15.47 -12.71 0.82
CA ILE A 3 -14.27 -12.87 -0.03
C ILE A 3 -13.55 -14.19 0.26
N THR A 4 -13.59 -14.64 1.51
CA THR A 4 -12.91 -15.87 1.96
C THR A 4 -13.91 -16.82 2.60
N PRO A 5 -13.74 -18.13 2.44
CA PRO A 5 -14.61 -19.10 3.08
C PRO A 5 -14.43 -19.10 4.60
N THR A 6 -15.44 -19.57 5.29
CA THR A 6 -15.45 -19.77 6.75
C THR A 6 -15.13 -21.22 7.11
N ASP A 7 -15.33 -21.58 8.37
CA ASP A 7 -15.23 -22.98 8.84
C ASP A 7 -16.13 -23.89 8.00
N PRO A 8 -15.58 -24.91 7.31
CA PRO A 8 -16.36 -25.82 6.49
C PRO A 8 -17.49 -26.56 7.24
N ALA A 9 -17.33 -26.76 8.54
CA ALA A 9 -18.33 -27.40 9.38
C ALA A 9 -19.63 -26.58 9.53
N LYS A 10 -19.57 -25.27 9.26
CA LYS A 10 -20.75 -24.40 9.37
C LYS A 10 -21.64 -24.42 8.12
N GLY A 11 -21.12 -24.91 7.00
CA GLY A 11 -21.83 -24.92 5.72
C GLY A 11 -22.08 -23.50 5.15
N PRO A 12 -22.89 -23.40 4.10
CA PRO A 12 -23.30 -22.12 3.50
C PRO A 12 -24.20 -21.33 4.46
N ASP A 13 -24.15 -20.02 4.37
CA ASP A 13 -24.90 -19.08 5.23
C ASP A 13 -26.17 -18.51 4.56
N GLY A 14 -26.46 -18.89 3.31
CA GLY A 14 -27.60 -18.40 2.54
C GLY A 14 -27.37 -17.06 1.84
N GLU A 15 -26.14 -16.55 1.87
CA GLU A 15 -25.79 -15.25 1.30
C GLU A 15 -25.49 -15.30 -0.21
N ALA A 16 -25.45 -14.14 -0.84
CA ALA A 16 -25.17 -14.00 -2.27
C ALA A 16 -23.81 -14.59 -2.71
N SER A 17 -22.90 -14.82 -1.78
CA SER A 17 -21.56 -15.38 -2.00
C SER A 17 -21.48 -16.90 -1.95
N ASP A 18 -22.54 -17.63 -1.59
CA ASP A 18 -22.51 -19.09 -1.41
C ASP A 18 -21.93 -19.84 -2.62
N GLU A 19 -22.33 -19.46 -3.84
CA GLU A 19 -21.80 -20.08 -5.06
C GLU A 19 -20.29 -19.82 -5.24
N ALA A 20 -19.84 -18.62 -4.91
CA ALA A 20 -18.42 -18.28 -4.93
C ALA A 20 -17.64 -19.03 -3.84
N MET A 21 -18.23 -19.21 -2.67
CA MET A 21 -17.60 -19.95 -1.57
C MET A 21 -17.44 -21.44 -1.88
N LYS A 22 -18.35 -22.05 -2.64
CA LYS A 22 -18.17 -23.42 -3.16
C LYS A 22 -16.91 -23.56 -4.05
N ILE A 23 -16.59 -22.50 -4.82
CA ILE A 23 -15.39 -22.46 -5.65
C ILE A 23 -14.15 -22.22 -4.79
N ALA A 24 -14.25 -21.33 -3.79
CA ALA A 24 -13.12 -20.94 -2.95
C ALA A 24 -12.71 -22.03 -1.95
N GLN A 25 -13.67 -22.69 -1.30
CA GLN A 25 -13.43 -23.63 -0.21
C GLN A 25 -12.37 -24.72 -0.53
N PRO A 26 -12.36 -25.37 -1.71
CA PRO A 26 -11.37 -26.40 -2.03
C PRO A 26 -9.95 -25.86 -2.21
N THR A 27 -9.77 -24.54 -2.28
CA THR A 27 -8.46 -23.89 -2.46
C THR A 27 -7.81 -23.49 -1.14
N TRP A 28 -8.41 -23.83 -0.02
CA TRP A 28 -7.92 -23.54 1.32
C TRP A 28 -7.65 -24.81 2.11
N HIS A 29 -6.61 -24.79 2.95
CA HIS A 29 -6.18 -25.93 3.76
C HIS A 29 -5.97 -25.52 5.22
N GLY A 30 -5.93 -26.51 6.11
CA GLY A 30 -5.79 -26.28 7.55
C GLY A 30 -6.99 -25.55 8.15
N LYS A 31 -6.77 -24.89 9.26
CA LYS A 31 -7.79 -24.14 10.02
C LYS A 31 -7.70 -22.63 9.78
N PHE A 32 -7.60 -22.22 8.54
CA PHE A 32 -7.41 -20.82 8.12
C PHE A 32 -8.41 -19.84 8.74
N TRP A 33 -9.64 -20.29 9.01
CA TRP A 33 -10.70 -19.46 9.59
C TRP A 33 -10.44 -19.02 11.02
N GLU A 34 -9.61 -19.75 11.80
CA GLU A 34 -9.25 -19.36 13.17
C GLU A 34 -8.45 -18.04 13.22
N ALA A 35 -7.70 -17.75 12.17
CA ALA A 35 -6.92 -16.51 12.00
C ALA A 35 -7.64 -15.46 11.11
N GLY A 36 -8.87 -15.72 10.69
CA GLY A 36 -9.67 -14.79 9.90
C GLY A 36 -9.36 -14.74 8.41
N ALA A 37 -8.51 -15.63 7.90
CA ALA A 37 -8.17 -15.84 6.48
C ALA A 37 -7.66 -14.60 5.69
N GLY A 38 -8.16 -13.40 5.93
CA GLY A 38 -7.80 -12.16 5.22
C GLY A 38 -8.76 -11.79 4.09
N GLY A 39 -8.23 -11.22 3.01
CA GLY A 39 -8.99 -10.91 1.80
C GLY A 39 -9.78 -9.61 1.81
N ASN A 40 -9.59 -8.74 2.80
CA ASN A 40 -10.35 -7.50 2.95
C ASN A 40 -10.30 -6.65 1.66
N ALA A 41 -11.47 -6.27 1.16
CA ALA A 41 -11.63 -5.29 0.08
C ALA A 41 -11.64 -3.87 0.69
N TRP A 42 -10.47 -3.34 1.01
CA TRP A 42 -10.31 -2.08 1.75
C TRP A 42 -10.19 -0.85 0.86
N ASP A 43 -9.98 -1.03 -0.43
CA ASP A 43 -9.96 0.03 -1.44
C ASP A 43 -10.45 -0.51 -2.77
N SER A 44 -10.87 0.42 -3.61
CA SER A 44 -11.15 0.30 -5.02
C SER A 44 -12.26 -0.67 -5.42
N PHE A 45 -13.41 -0.06 -5.58
CA PHE A 45 -14.56 -0.65 -6.28
C PHE A 45 -14.78 0.11 -7.58
N ALA A 46 -15.13 -0.60 -8.65
CA ALA A 46 -15.55 0.02 -9.90
C ALA A 46 -16.94 -0.51 -10.29
N TYR A 47 -17.78 0.36 -10.83
CA TYR A 47 -19.13 0.00 -11.26
C TYR A 47 -19.33 0.25 -12.75
N ASP A 48 -19.82 -0.74 -13.46
CA ASP A 48 -20.25 -0.63 -14.86
C ASP A 48 -21.77 -0.68 -14.94
N PRO A 49 -22.44 0.46 -15.18
CA PRO A 49 -23.91 0.49 -15.26
C PRO A 49 -24.48 -0.25 -16.46
N LYS A 50 -23.69 -0.40 -17.55
CA LYS A 50 -24.14 -1.11 -18.77
C LYS A 50 -24.17 -2.63 -18.55
N LEU A 51 -23.25 -3.14 -17.75
CA LEU A 51 -23.16 -4.56 -17.41
C LEU A 51 -23.83 -4.90 -16.07
N ASN A 52 -24.31 -3.90 -15.35
CA ASN A 52 -24.83 -4.01 -13.98
C ASN A 52 -23.85 -4.80 -13.10
N THR A 53 -22.57 -4.39 -13.11
CA THR A 53 -21.50 -5.16 -12.47
C THR A 53 -20.65 -4.28 -11.59
N VAL A 54 -20.42 -4.72 -10.34
CA VAL A 54 -19.40 -4.17 -9.45
C VAL A 54 -18.16 -5.05 -9.50
N TYR A 55 -17.01 -4.44 -9.70
CA TYR A 55 -15.70 -5.07 -9.64
C TYR A 55 -15.04 -4.73 -8.31
N ILE A 56 -14.57 -5.75 -7.62
CA ILE A 56 -14.04 -5.66 -6.26
C ILE A 56 -12.59 -6.15 -6.28
N GLY A 57 -11.65 -5.29 -5.90
CA GLY A 57 -10.28 -5.70 -5.64
C GLY A 57 -10.15 -6.29 -4.24
N THR A 58 -9.52 -7.45 -4.10
CA THR A 58 -9.40 -8.14 -2.82
C THR A 58 -7.99 -8.11 -2.27
N GLY A 59 -7.88 -8.16 -0.93
CA GLY A 59 -6.63 -8.03 -0.21
C GLY A 59 -5.83 -9.32 -0.05
N ASN A 60 -4.77 -9.20 0.71
CA ASN A 60 -3.85 -10.26 1.10
C ASN A 60 -4.41 -11.19 2.19
N GLY A 61 -3.69 -12.26 2.45
CA GLY A 61 -4.02 -13.24 3.48
C GLY A 61 -3.66 -12.83 4.91
N SER A 62 -4.30 -13.46 5.89
CA SER A 62 -3.97 -13.37 7.31
C SER A 62 -3.94 -14.77 7.95
N PRO A 63 -2.81 -15.20 8.55
CA PRO A 63 -1.48 -14.54 8.51
C PRO A 63 -0.94 -14.36 7.09
N HIS A 64 0.05 -13.44 6.90
CA HIS A 64 0.61 -13.17 5.57
C HIS A 64 1.28 -14.42 4.99
N MET A 65 2.06 -15.15 5.80
CA MET A 65 2.78 -16.35 5.36
C MET A 65 1.82 -17.49 5.03
N TRP A 66 1.84 -17.91 3.78
CA TRP A 66 1.02 -19.01 3.22
C TRP A 66 1.20 -20.32 3.96
N HIS A 67 2.44 -20.61 4.41
CA HIS A 67 2.77 -21.77 5.23
C HIS A 67 1.89 -21.88 6.50
N PHE A 68 1.70 -20.78 7.21
CA PHE A 68 0.89 -20.77 8.44
C PHE A 68 -0.61 -20.57 8.18
N ARG A 69 -0.97 -19.92 7.09
CA ARG A 69 -2.36 -19.64 6.75
C ARG A 69 -3.08 -20.86 6.17
N SER A 70 -2.41 -21.60 5.30
CA SER A 70 -3.01 -22.68 4.51
C SER A 70 -2.09 -23.89 4.34
N GLU A 71 -1.22 -24.16 5.31
CA GLU A 71 -0.26 -25.26 5.29
C GLU A 71 0.64 -25.28 4.03
N GLY A 72 0.88 -24.12 3.41
CA GLY A 72 1.59 -24.02 2.14
C GLY A 72 0.88 -24.75 0.99
N LYS A 73 -0.45 -24.74 0.95
CA LYS A 73 -1.27 -25.43 -0.05
C LYS A 73 -2.42 -24.57 -0.54
N GLY A 74 -2.77 -24.78 -1.81
CA GLY A 74 -3.92 -24.18 -2.48
C GLY A 74 -3.80 -22.72 -2.79
N ASP A 75 -4.59 -22.25 -3.71
CA ASP A 75 -4.54 -20.89 -4.26
C ASP A 75 -5.12 -19.83 -3.32
N ASN A 76 -5.89 -20.22 -2.31
CA ASN A 76 -6.56 -19.38 -1.33
C ASN A 76 -7.49 -18.33 -1.98
N LEU A 77 -8.45 -18.78 -2.81
CA LEU A 77 -9.45 -17.90 -3.41
C LEU A 77 -10.34 -17.23 -2.31
N PHE A 78 -10.63 -15.92 -2.41
CA PHE A 78 -10.26 -15.00 -3.47
C PHE A 78 -9.23 -13.97 -3.00
N LEU A 79 -8.12 -14.39 -2.40
CA LEU A 79 -7.05 -13.46 -2.08
C LEU A 79 -6.48 -12.84 -3.36
N CYS A 80 -6.07 -11.60 -3.30
CA CYS A 80 -5.45 -10.83 -4.38
C CYS A 80 -6.09 -11.09 -5.75
N SER A 81 -7.39 -10.86 -5.83
CA SER A 81 -8.23 -11.12 -7.01
C SER A 81 -9.01 -9.87 -7.41
N MET A 82 -9.44 -9.84 -8.65
CA MET A 82 -10.57 -9.02 -9.07
C MET A 82 -11.80 -9.91 -9.12
N VAL A 83 -12.83 -9.57 -8.33
CA VAL A 83 -14.10 -10.31 -8.27
C VAL A 83 -15.20 -9.43 -8.86
N ALA A 84 -15.98 -9.98 -9.79
CA ALA A 84 -17.13 -9.31 -10.37
C ALA A 84 -18.43 -9.89 -9.83
N VAL A 85 -19.31 -9.01 -9.37
CA VAL A 85 -20.62 -9.36 -8.84
C VAL A 85 -21.71 -8.56 -9.54
N ASP A 86 -22.90 -9.11 -9.59
CA ASP A 86 -24.08 -8.39 -10.06
C ASP A 86 -24.46 -7.29 -9.05
N ALA A 87 -24.56 -6.05 -9.52
CA ALA A 87 -24.79 -4.90 -8.66
C ALA A 87 -26.15 -4.90 -7.96
N THR A 88 -27.15 -5.57 -8.52
CA THR A 88 -28.52 -5.63 -7.96
C THR A 88 -28.67 -6.77 -6.94
N THR A 89 -28.06 -7.92 -7.23
CA THR A 89 -28.30 -9.16 -6.47
C THR A 89 -27.11 -9.56 -5.59
N GLY A 90 -25.93 -8.97 -5.80
CA GLY A 90 -24.68 -9.39 -5.16
C GLY A 90 -24.14 -10.74 -5.67
N LYS A 91 -24.81 -11.39 -6.62
CA LYS A 91 -24.40 -12.70 -7.11
C LYS A 91 -23.06 -12.63 -7.86
N TYR A 92 -22.23 -13.67 -7.61
CA TYR A 92 -20.98 -13.86 -8.30
C TYR A 92 -21.17 -13.98 -9.82
N LYS A 93 -20.28 -13.30 -10.59
CA LYS A 93 -20.22 -13.43 -12.05
C LYS A 93 -18.94 -14.12 -12.50
N TRP A 94 -17.78 -13.61 -12.08
CA TRP A 94 -16.47 -14.15 -12.40
C TRP A 94 -15.39 -13.60 -11.45
N HIS A 95 -14.23 -14.19 -11.48
CA HIS A 95 -13.03 -13.67 -10.85
C HIS A 95 -11.79 -13.87 -11.72
N TYR A 96 -10.77 -13.08 -11.45
CA TYR A 96 -9.41 -13.31 -11.92
C TYR A 96 -8.45 -13.14 -10.74
N GLN A 97 -7.74 -14.22 -10.37
CA GLN A 97 -6.78 -14.19 -9.28
C GLN A 97 -5.40 -13.81 -9.84
N MET A 98 -4.86 -12.67 -9.38
CA MET A 98 -3.58 -12.12 -9.83
C MET A 98 -2.41 -12.72 -9.07
N VAL A 99 -2.62 -13.15 -7.82
CA VAL A 99 -1.60 -13.75 -6.96
C VAL A 99 -2.19 -15.00 -6.28
N PRO A 100 -2.19 -16.14 -6.96
CA PRO A 100 -2.45 -17.43 -6.28
C PRO A 100 -1.34 -17.72 -5.28
N GLU A 101 -1.64 -18.50 -4.22
CA GLU A 101 -0.66 -18.88 -3.18
C GLU A 101 -0.04 -17.66 -2.48
N GLU A 102 -0.80 -16.57 -2.33
CA GLU A 102 -0.32 -15.28 -1.82
C GLU A 102 0.50 -15.43 -0.53
N ASP A 103 1.74 -14.93 -0.50
CA ASP A 103 2.72 -15.13 0.57
C ASP A 103 3.55 -13.85 0.85
N TRP A 104 3.25 -12.74 0.16
CA TRP A 104 4.11 -11.56 0.08
C TRP A 104 3.45 -10.27 0.58
N ASP A 105 2.21 -10.36 1.10
CA ASP A 105 1.36 -9.20 1.41
C ASP A 105 1.05 -8.38 0.14
N TYR A 106 0.90 -9.05 -1.00
CA TYR A 106 0.37 -8.43 -2.20
C TYR A 106 -1.13 -8.31 -2.09
N THR A 107 -1.61 -7.10 -2.27
CA THR A 107 -3.03 -6.81 -2.36
C THR A 107 -3.39 -6.50 -3.82
N CYS A 108 -4.60 -6.79 -4.22
CA CYS A 108 -5.14 -6.39 -5.52
C CYS A 108 -6.33 -5.43 -5.35
N THR A 109 -6.23 -4.60 -4.31
CA THR A 109 -7.21 -3.55 -3.96
C THR A 109 -6.92 -2.21 -4.65
N GLN A 110 -5.92 -2.15 -5.53
CA GLN A 110 -5.58 -0.94 -6.27
C GLN A 110 -6.75 -0.47 -7.15
N PRO A 111 -6.80 0.83 -7.52
CA PRO A 111 -7.84 1.37 -8.38
C PRO A 111 -8.05 0.55 -9.65
N ILE A 112 -9.31 0.25 -9.95
CA ILE A 112 -9.73 -0.49 -11.13
C ILE A 112 -10.22 0.53 -12.16
N VAL A 113 -9.55 0.62 -13.30
CA VAL A 113 -9.91 1.52 -14.40
C VAL A 113 -10.72 0.78 -15.45
N LEU A 114 -11.95 1.21 -15.67
CA LEU A 114 -12.82 0.67 -16.72
C LEU A 114 -12.71 1.51 -17.97
N ALA A 115 -12.51 0.87 -19.13
CA ALA A 115 -12.46 1.55 -20.42
C ALA A 115 -12.94 0.65 -21.56
N ASP A 116 -13.34 1.28 -22.66
CA ASP A 116 -13.56 0.61 -23.95
C ASP A 116 -12.38 0.99 -24.83
N ILE A 117 -11.50 0.04 -25.14
CA ILE A 117 -10.26 0.29 -25.87
C ILE A 117 -10.11 -0.62 -27.08
N LYS A 118 -9.45 -0.10 -28.13
CA LYS A 118 -9.21 -0.86 -29.35
C LYS A 118 -7.90 -1.64 -29.22
N ILE A 119 -8.00 -2.99 -29.13
CA ILE A 119 -6.85 -3.88 -29.07
C ILE A 119 -6.85 -4.78 -30.31
N LYS A 120 -5.76 -4.76 -31.09
CA LYS A 120 -5.63 -5.54 -32.35
C LYS A 120 -6.84 -5.34 -33.27
N GLY A 121 -7.29 -4.09 -33.42
CA GLY A 121 -8.40 -3.73 -34.28
C GLY A 121 -9.82 -3.98 -33.72
N LYS A 122 -9.97 -4.69 -32.60
CA LYS A 122 -11.26 -5.01 -31.97
C LYS A 122 -11.50 -4.13 -30.76
N LEU A 123 -12.69 -3.54 -30.63
CA LEU A 123 -13.12 -2.86 -29.41
C LEU A 123 -13.30 -3.88 -28.29
N ARG A 124 -12.67 -3.63 -27.14
CA ARG A 124 -12.71 -4.47 -25.94
C ARG A 124 -13.18 -3.64 -24.75
N LYS A 125 -14.12 -4.17 -24.01
CA LYS A 125 -14.50 -3.64 -22.72
C LYS A 125 -13.52 -4.19 -21.69
N VAL A 126 -12.69 -3.35 -21.09
CA VAL A 126 -11.62 -3.81 -20.21
C VAL A 126 -11.75 -3.25 -18.80
N ALA A 127 -11.31 -4.05 -17.83
CA ALA A 127 -10.91 -3.63 -16.49
C ALA A 127 -9.39 -3.71 -16.41
N MET A 128 -8.75 -2.63 -15.96
CA MET A 128 -7.29 -2.51 -15.90
C MET A 128 -6.85 -2.22 -14.47
N GLN A 129 -5.77 -2.89 -14.04
CA GLN A 129 -5.22 -2.72 -12.69
C GLN A 129 -3.70 -2.93 -12.69
N ALA A 130 -2.99 -2.16 -11.85
CA ALA A 130 -1.57 -2.31 -11.59
C ALA A 130 -1.35 -2.59 -10.09
N PRO A 131 -1.44 -3.84 -9.62
CA PRO A 131 -1.25 -4.17 -8.22
C PRO A 131 0.23 -4.14 -7.79
N LYS A 132 0.46 -4.37 -6.47
CA LYS A 132 1.79 -4.37 -5.85
C LYS A 132 2.77 -5.35 -6.50
N ASN A 133 2.28 -6.39 -7.13
CA ASN A 133 3.07 -7.50 -7.69
C ASN A 133 3.91 -7.14 -8.94
N GLY A 134 3.84 -5.89 -9.42
CA GLY A 134 4.67 -5.40 -10.52
C GLY A 134 4.16 -5.72 -11.93
N PHE A 135 2.96 -6.28 -12.08
CA PHE A 135 2.32 -6.54 -13.37
C PHE A 135 1.13 -5.61 -13.60
N PHE A 136 0.99 -5.13 -14.82
CA PHE A 136 -0.19 -4.41 -15.28
C PHE A 136 -1.13 -5.38 -16.00
N TYR A 137 -2.34 -5.52 -15.47
CA TYR A 137 -3.34 -6.44 -15.99
C TYR A 137 -4.39 -5.72 -16.81
N VAL A 138 -4.74 -6.31 -17.95
CA VAL A 138 -5.88 -5.94 -18.80
C VAL A 138 -6.80 -7.16 -18.89
N ILE A 139 -7.98 -7.04 -18.32
CA ILE A 139 -8.97 -8.13 -18.20
C ILE A 139 -10.21 -7.76 -19.00
N ASP A 140 -10.78 -8.69 -19.75
CA ASP A 140 -12.08 -8.54 -20.37
C ASP A 140 -13.14 -8.44 -19.25
N ARG A 141 -13.78 -7.27 -19.12
CA ARG A 141 -14.66 -7.01 -17.97
C ARG A 141 -16.03 -7.67 -18.04
N GLU A 142 -16.38 -8.27 -19.18
CA GLU A 142 -17.60 -9.06 -19.32
C GLU A 142 -17.38 -10.51 -18.86
N THR A 143 -16.19 -11.05 -19.07
CA THR A 143 -15.93 -12.48 -18.92
C THR A 143 -14.87 -12.85 -17.86
N GLY A 144 -14.10 -11.88 -17.38
CA GLY A 144 -12.97 -12.11 -16.48
C GLY A 144 -11.72 -12.69 -17.16
N LYS A 145 -11.73 -12.86 -18.48
CA LYS A 145 -10.59 -13.43 -19.21
C LYS A 145 -9.43 -12.43 -19.30
N LEU A 146 -8.22 -12.92 -18.99
CA LEU A 146 -7.01 -12.14 -19.15
C LEU A 146 -6.76 -11.80 -20.63
N ILE A 147 -6.56 -10.53 -20.94
CA ILE A 147 -6.13 -10.04 -22.25
C ILE A 147 -4.62 -9.84 -22.27
N SER A 148 -4.07 -9.25 -21.21
CA SER A 148 -2.63 -9.16 -20.99
C SER A 148 -2.27 -8.99 -19.52
N GLY A 149 -1.05 -9.46 -19.14
CA GLY A 149 -0.41 -9.25 -17.86
C GLY A 149 1.06 -8.93 -18.10
N ASP A 150 1.45 -7.66 -17.96
CA ASP A 150 2.74 -7.17 -18.41
C ASP A 150 3.56 -6.60 -17.25
N ASN A 151 4.79 -7.07 -17.10
CA ASN A 151 5.71 -6.54 -16.09
C ASN A 151 6.05 -5.07 -16.38
N TYR A 152 5.88 -4.17 -15.38
CA TYR A 152 6.20 -2.76 -15.50
C TYR A 152 7.32 -2.28 -14.59
N VAL A 153 7.92 -3.19 -13.79
CA VAL A 153 9.03 -2.89 -12.89
C VAL A 153 10.35 -3.43 -13.45
N SER A 154 11.47 -2.86 -13.02
CA SER A 154 12.80 -3.28 -13.49
C SER A 154 13.28 -4.56 -12.85
N VAL A 155 12.87 -4.84 -11.60
CA VAL A 155 13.24 -6.05 -10.84
C VAL A 155 11.97 -6.72 -10.34
N ASN A 156 11.80 -7.99 -10.67
CA ASN A 156 10.71 -8.81 -10.18
C ASN A 156 11.26 -10.18 -9.75
N THR A 157 11.36 -10.41 -8.44
CA THR A 157 11.94 -11.63 -7.87
C THR A 157 10.92 -12.68 -7.46
N TRP A 158 9.61 -12.37 -7.55
CA TRP A 158 8.56 -13.35 -7.21
C TRP A 158 8.03 -14.12 -8.43
N ALA A 159 7.86 -13.44 -9.58
CA ALA A 159 7.38 -14.07 -10.81
C ALA A 159 8.08 -13.48 -12.04
N SER A 160 8.45 -14.33 -12.99
CA SER A 160 9.13 -13.93 -14.21
C SER A 160 8.18 -13.34 -15.26
N HIS A 161 6.98 -13.86 -15.37
CA HIS A 161 5.93 -13.41 -16.30
C HIS A 161 4.57 -14.03 -15.95
N ILE A 162 3.53 -13.54 -16.60
CA ILE A 162 2.20 -14.18 -16.56
C ILE A 162 2.08 -15.11 -17.78
N ASP A 163 1.86 -16.40 -17.54
CA ASP A 163 1.58 -17.35 -18.61
C ASP A 163 0.20 -17.04 -19.22
N MET A 164 0.20 -16.61 -20.45
CA MET A 164 -1.02 -16.20 -21.16
C MET A 164 -1.98 -17.37 -21.51
N LYS A 165 -1.53 -18.63 -21.37
CA LYS A 165 -2.39 -19.80 -21.60
C LYS A 165 -3.22 -20.11 -20.35
N THR A 166 -2.60 -20.04 -19.19
CA THR A 166 -3.22 -20.36 -17.91
C THR A 166 -3.75 -19.12 -17.17
N GLY A 167 -3.24 -17.94 -17.49
CA GLY A 167 -3.48 -16.68 -16.75
C GLY A 167 -2.73 -16.63 -15.41
N ARG A 168 -1.82 -17.55 -15.13
CA ARG A 168 -1.11 -17.63 -13.84
C ARG A 168 0.29 -17.02 -13.90
N PRO A 169 0.79 -16.46 -12.79
CA PRO A 169 2.18 -16.06 -12.70
C PRO A 169 3.09 -17.30 -12.74
N VAL A 170 4.22 -17.18 -13.42
CA VAL A 170 5.31 -18.16 -13.40
C VAL A 170 6.30 -17.74 -12.34
N LEU A 171 6.24 -18.37 -11.17
CA LEU A 171 7.05 -18.02 -10.01
C LEU A 171 8.54 -18.20 -10.31
N VAL A 172 9.36 -17.33 -9.73
CA VAL A 172 10.80 -17.51 -9.69
C VAL A 172 11.12 -18.61 -8.66
N PRO A 173 12.06 -19.54 -8.94
CA PRO A 173 12.46 -20.54 -7.96
C PRO A 173 12.85 -19.91 -6.62
N GLY A 174 12.29 -20.39 -5.53
CA GLY A 174 12.52 -19.84 -4.18
C GLY A 174 11.73 -18.56 -3.84
N ALA A 175 10.71 -18.20 -4.62
CA ALA A 175 9.90 -17.02 -4.36
C ALA A 175 9.08 -17.10 -3.06
N HIS A 176 8.64 -18.30 -2.64
CA HIS A 176 7.94 -18.48 -1.37
C HIS A 176 8.85 -18.25 -0.16
N ASN A 177 8.24 -17.74 0.90
CA ASN A 177 8.94 -17.37 2.12
C ASN A 177 9.38 -18.60 2.92
N THR A 178 10.67 -18.65 3.25
CA THR A 178 11.30 -19.65 4.10
C THR A 178 11.77 -19.02 5.41
N THR A 179 12.36 -19.81 6.31
CA THR A 179 12.99 -19.30 7.53
C THR A 179 14.30 -18.55 7.26
N THR A 180 14.88 -18.71 6.06
CA THR A 180 16.07 -17.97 5.65
C THR A 180 15.67 -16.64 5.04
N PRO A 181 16.22 -15.51 5.52
CA PRO A 181 15.97 -14.19 4.95
C PRO A 181 16.34 -14.12 3.47
N HIS A 182 15.48 -13.53 2.66
CA HIS A 182 15.72 -13.25 1.25
C HIS A 182 15.12 -11.90 0.84
N LEU A 183 15.67 -11.30 -0.21
CA LEU A 183 15.17 -10.06 -0.77
C LEU A 183 14.04 -10.33 -1.75
N MET A 184 12.87 -9.77 -1.45
CA MET A 184 11.71 -9.79 -2.34
C MET A 184 11.50 -8.41 -2.97
N SER A 185 11.45 -8.36 -4.30
CA SER A 185 11.14 -7.16 -5.08
C SER A 185 10.15 -7.52 -6.20
N PRO A 186 9.04 -6.80 -6.35
CA PRO A 186 8.51 -5.76 -5.47
C PRO A 186 8.20 -6.28 -4.06
N SER A 187 8.21 -5.38 -3.07
CA SER A 187 7.83 -5.72 -1.70
C SER A 187 6.34 -5.43 -1.42
N TRP A 188 5.91 -5.67 -0.19
CA TRP A 188 4.57 -5.33 0.31
C TRP A 188 4.24 -3.82 0.20
N MET A 189 5.27 -2.96 0.09
CA MET A 189 5.14 -1.51 -0.09
C MET A 189 5.05 -1.09 -1.57
N ALA A 190 5.52 -1.93 -2.46
CA ALA A 190 5.69 -1.66 -3.90
C ALA A 190 4.67 -2.50 -4.71
N ALA A 191 4.61 -2.51 -6.01
CA ALA A 191 5.20 -1.54 -6.92
C ALA A 191 4.28 -0.34 -7.16
N HIS A 192 2.97 -0.54 -7.02
CA HIS A 192 1.90 0.46 -6.97
C HIS A 192 0.88 0.00 -5.92
N SER A 193 0.35 0.94 -5.14
CA SER A 193 -0.64 0.66 -4.10
C SER A 193 -1.96 1.40 -4.38
N TRP A 194 -2.63 1.87 -3.36
CA TRP A 194 -3.96 2.48 -3.42
C TRP A 194 -4.03 3.85 -4.13
N GLN A 195 -2.91 4.45 -4.48
CA GLN A 195 -2.90 5.76 -5.14
C GLN A 195 -3.68 5.72 -6.46
N PRO A 196 -4.65 6.64 -6.68
CA PRO A 196 -5.48 6.62 -7.88
C PRO A 196 -4.70 6.59 -9.19
N MET A 197 -5.09 5.64 -10.06
CA MET A 197 -4.70 5.57 -11.46
C MET A 197 -5.64 6.43 -12.31
N SER A 198 -5.21 6.84 -13.49
CA SER A 198 -6.07 7.55 -14.43
C SER A 198 -5.88 7.05 -15.86
N TYR A 199 -6.94 7.06 -16.64
CA TYR A 199 -6.92 6.76 -18.08
C TYR A 199 -7.37 7.97 -18.89
N SER A 200 -6.64 8.30 -19.94
CA SER A 200 -7.05 9.32 -20.90
C SER A 200 -7.50 8.68 -22.21
N PRO A 201 -8.78 8.77 -22.58
CA PRO A 201 -9.23 8.28 -23.87
C PRO A 201 -8.63 9.05 -25.06
N LYS A 202 -8.16 10.29 -24.84
CA LYS A 202 -7.50 11.12 -25.86
C LYS A 202 -6.12 10.58 -26.23
N THR A 203 -5.35 10.11 -25.25
CA THR A 203 -3.99 9.56 -25.48
C THR A 203 -3.99 8.05 -25.62
N GLY A 204 -5.03 7.37 -25.12
CA GLY A 204 -5.08 5.91 -25.00
C GLY A 204 -4.14 5.36 -23.91
N LEU A 205 -3.63 6.21 -23.02
CA LEU A 205 -2.66 5.84 -21.99
C LEU A 205 -3.30 5.76 -20.61
N VAL A 206 -2.75 4.85 -19.78
CA VAL A 206 -3.02 4.73 -18.35
C VAL A 206 -1.81 5.25 -17.58
N TYR A 207 -2.05 5.95 -16.48
CA TYR A 207 -1.01 6.60 -15.66
C TYR A 207 -1.13 6.20 -14.21
N TRP A 208 0.02 5.96 -13.56
CA TRP A 208 0.08 5.72 -12.11
C TRP A 208 1.49 5.97 -11.55
N PRO A 209 1.62 6.27 -10.24
CA PRO A 209 2.92 6.32 -9.58
C PRO A 209 3.46 4.91 -9.36
N VAL A 210 4.75 4.72 -9.60
CA VAL A 210 5.48 3.48 -9.35
C VAL A 210 6.53 3.71 -8.28
N GLN A 211 6.66 2.73 -7.37
CA GLN A 211 7.70 2.67 -6.36
C GLN A 211 8.33 1.29 -6.37
N GLU A 212 9.53 1.18 -6.95
CA GLU A 212 10.30 -0.05 -6.91
C GLU A 212 11.06 -0.11 -5.60
N GLN A 213 10.53 -0.87 -4.65
CA GLN A 213 11.13 -1.12 -3.34
C GLN A 213 11.20 -2.61 -3.08
N GLY A 214 12.36 -3.08 -2.65
CA GLY A 214 12.52 -4.41 -2.08
C GLY A 214 12.28 -4.42 -0.57
N SER A 215 12.07 -5.59 0.00
CA SER A 215 12.06 -5.81 1.45
C SER A 215 12.61 -7.20 1.78
N VAL A 216 13.10 -7.37 3.00
CA VAL A 216 13.65 -8.65 3.45
C VAL A 216 12.59 -9.45 4.16
N TYR A 217 12.26 -10.59 3.60
CA TYR A 217 11.27 -11.53 4.15
C TYR A 217 11.96 -12.73 4.77
N ALA A 218 11.40 -13.23 5.86
CA ALA A 218 11.63 -14.56 6.39
C ALA A 218 10.39 -14.95 7.22
N ARG A 219 9.89 -16.17 7.05
CA ARG A 219 8.83 -16.66 7.90
C ARG A 219 9.38 -17.09 9.26
N ALA A 220 8.53 -17.07 10.28
CA ALA A 220 8.86 -17.67 11.56
C ALA A 220 9.13 -19.17 11.42
N GLU A 221 9.93 -19.73 12.35
CA GLU A 221 10.10 -21.18 12.49
C GLU A 221 8.80 -21.82 12.98
N ASP A 222 8.61 -23.08 12.63
CA ASP A 222 7.47 -23.88 13.09
C ASP A 222 7.41 -23.92 14.62
N GLY A 223 6.21 -23.73 15.16
CA GLY A 223 5.98 -23.66 16.61
C GLY A 223 6.33 -22.29 17.27
N LYS A 224 7.02 -21.38 16.60
CA LYS A 224 7.32 -20.03 17.12
C LYS A 224 6.23 -19.01 16.84
N TYR A 225 5.52 -19.14 15.71
CA TYR A 225 4.39 -18.26 15.39
C TYR A 225 3.18 -18.60 16.28
N LYS A 226 2.57 -17.56 16.86
CA LYS A 226 1.29 -17.67 17.59
C LYS A 226 0.35 -16.57 17.09
N TYR A 227 -0.84 -16.97 16.66
CA TYR A 227 -1.89 -16.02 16.32
C TYR A 227 -2.27 -15.19 17.55
N THR A 228 -2.36 -13.89 17.39
CA THR A 228 -2.77 -12.95 18.45
C THR A 228 -3.91 -12.10 17.94
N LYS A 229 -5.10 -12.28 18.53
CA LYS A 229 -6.30 -11.51 18.17
C LYS A 229 -6.06 -10.01 18.34
N GLY A 230 -6.52 -9.21 17.37
CA GLY A 230 -6.37 -7.75 17.39
C GLY A 230 -4.96 -7.26 17.03
N ARG A 231 -4.08 -8.14 16.56
CA ARG A 231 -2.74 -7.81 16.09
C ARG A 231 -2.60 -8.07 14.60
N ASN A 232 -1.61 -7.42 13.97
CA ASN A 232 -1.23 -7.79 12.63
C ASN A 232 -0.41 -9.08 12.66
N ASN A 233 -1.02 -10.16 12.23
CA ASN A 233 -0.45 -11.49 12.24
C ASN A 233 0.30 -11.75 10.93
N THR A 234 1.53 -11.24 10.81
CA THR A 234 2.35 -11.43 9.61
C THR A 234 2.94 -12.83 9.52
N ALA A 235 3.23 -13.47 10.65
CA ALA A 235 4.00 -14.69 10.78
C ALA A 235 5.43 -14.58 10.20
N GLN A 236 5.97 -13.36 10.09
CA GLN A 236 7.36 -13.08 9.76
C GLN A 236 8.25 -13.14 10.99
N ASP A 237 9.51 -13.49 10.78
CA ASP A 237 10.56 -13.32 11.78
C ASP A 237 11.51 -12.18 11.34
N PRO A 238 11.35 -10.96 11.88
CA PRO A 238 12.20 -9.83 11.56
C PRO A 238 13.61 -9.93 12.18
N THR A 239 13.86 -10.89 13.04
CA THR A 239 15.09 -11.02 13.84
C THR A 239 16.04 -12.11 13.36
N SER A 240 15.59 -12.99 12.47
CA SER A 240 16.42 -14.09 11.94
C SER A 240 17.63 -13.56 11.16
N GLN A 241 18.79 -14.15 11.37
CA GLN A 241 20.06 -13.92 10.66
C GLN A 241 20.37 -12.41 10.43
N PRO A 242 20.69 -11.63 11.48
CA PRO A 242 20.78 -10.17 11.40
C PRO A 242 21.78 -9.64 10.35
N GLU A 243 22.93 -10.28 10.20
CA GLU A 243 23.96 -9.84 9.24
C GLU A 243 23.53 -10.05 7.80
N LEU A 244 22.88 -11.17 7.49
CA LEU A 244 22.30 -11.41 6.17
C LEU A 244 21.20 -10.38 5.87
N ARG A 245 20.31 -10.13 6.82
CA ARG A 245 19.27 -9.10 6.69
C ARG A 245 19.85 -7.72 6.41
N LYS A 246 20.89 -7.33 7.10
CA LYS A 246 21.58 -6.05 6.91
C LYS A 246 22.12 -5.92 5.48
N THR A 247 22.76 -6.97 4.97
CA THR A 247 23.27 -7.02 3.60
C THR A 247 22.14 -6.89 2.57
N LEU A 248 21.06 -7.66 2.73
CA LEU A 248 19.91 -7.64 1.82
C LEU A 248 19.17 -6.29 1.88
N MET A 249 19.06 -5.67 3.06
CA MET A 249 18.47 -4.33 3.21
C MET A 249 19.32 -3.26 2.51
N ALA A 250 20.65 -3.35 2.58
CA ALA A 250 21.52 -2.44 1.86
C ALA A 250 21.28 -2.51 0.33
N GLN A 251 21.07 -3.71 -0.19
CA GLN A 251 20.70 -3.92 -1.59
C GLN A 251 19.31 -3.32 -1.90
N ALA A 252 18.29 -3.59 -1.04
CA ALA A 252 16.96 -3.02 -1.22
C ALA A 252 16.98 -1.48 -1.29
N ILE A 253 17.79 -0.85 -0.44
CA ILE A 253 17.99 0.61 -0.43
C ILE A 253 18.66 1.07 -1.73
N ALA A 254 19.70 0.38 -2.19
CA ALA A 254 20.41 0.73 -3.42
C ALA A 254 19.49 0.68 -4.65
N ASP A 255 18.61 -0.33 -4.71
CA ASP A 255 17.73 -0.60 -5.83
C ASP A 255 16.45 0.23 -5.84
N GLU A 256 16.15 0.97 -4.75
CA GLU A 256 14.94 1.77 -4.65
C GLU A 256 14.83 2.81 -5.78
N LYS A 257 13.70 2.81 -6.48
CA LYS A 257 13.35 3.77 -7.54
C LYS A 257 11.91 4.24 -7.39
N ALA A 258 11.65 5.44 -7.91
CA ALA A 258 10.29 5.97 -7.99
C ALA A 258 10.11 6.76 -9.28
N TYR A 259 8.92 6.66 -9.87
CA TYR A 259 8.59 7.40 -11.08
C TYR A 259 7.07 7.45 -11.31
N LEU A 260 6.65 8.40 -12.12
CA LEU A 260 5.34 8.39 -12.77
C LEU A 260 5.48 7.68 -14.11
N ILE A 261 4.61 6.71 -14.39
CA ILE A 261 4.60 5.98 -15.66
C ILE A 261 3.34 6.28 -16.47
N ALA A 262 3.49 6.30 -17.79
CA ALA A 262 2.41 6.23 -18.76
C ALA A 262 2.52 4.94 -19.56
N TRP A 263 1.47 4.16 -19.58
CA TRP A 263 1.43 2.85 -20.21
C TRP A 263 0.36 2.79 -21.30
N ASN A 264 0.71 2.20 -22.43
CA ASN A 264 -0.25 1.95 -23.50
C ASN A 264 -0.77 0.51 -23.40
N PRO A 265 -2.02 0.28 -22.97
CA PRO A 265 -2.58 -1.05 -22.79
C PRO A 265 -2.78 -1.82 -24.11
N ALA A 266 -2.94 -1.10 -25.24
CA ALA A 266 -3.14 -1.72 -26.54
C ALA A 266 -1.82 -2.25 -27.14
N THR A 267 -0.72 -1.51 -26.96
CA THR A 267 0.62 -1.91 -27.43
C THR A 267 1.40 -2.69 -26.39
N ARG A 268 0.93 -2.68 -25.11
CA ARG A 268 1.54 -3.38 -23.97
C ARG A 268 2.95 -2.85 -23.67
N LYS A 269 3.13 -1.52 -23.78
CA LYS A 269 4.44 -0.86 -23.62
C LYS A 269 4.30 0.43 -22.83
N GLU A 270 5.38 0.74 -22.11
CA GLU A 270 5.57 2.08 -21.58
C GLU A 270 5.66 3.10 -22.72
N ALA A 271 4.93 4.20 -22.59
CA ALA A 271 5.01 5.34 -23.51
C ALA A 271 6.06 6.36 -23.06
N TRP A 272 6.08 6.64 -21.74
CA TRP A 272 7.04 7.55 -21.13
C TRP A 272 7.04 7.37 -19.59
N ARG A 273 8.09 7.87 -18.93
CA ARG A 273 8.18 7.97 -17.46
C ARG A 273 8.80 9.28 -17.01
N VAL A 274 8.46 9.70 -15.80
CA VAL A 274 9.09 10.84 -15.10
C VAL A 274 9.69 10.32 -13.80
N PRO A 275 11.02 10.32 -13.63
CA PRO A 275 11.66 9.84 -12.41
C PRO A 275 11.44 10.79 -11.23
N TYR A 276 11.38 10.23 -10.03
CA TYR A 276 11.34 10.94 -8.76
C TYR A 276 12.52 10.56 -7.87
N PRO A 277 12.92 11.45 -6.94
CA PRO A 277 14.05 11.20 -6.06
C PRO A 277 13.81 10.06 -5.06
N PHE A 278 12.54 9.83 -4.66
CA PHE A 278 12.13 8.78 -3.73
C PHE A 278 10.62 8.46 -3.88
N PRO A 279 10.18 7.31 -3.36
CA PRO A 279 8.78 6.88 -3.39
C PRO A 279 7.82 7.75 -2.59
N GLY A 280 6.51 7.49 -2.77
CA GLY A 280 5.43 8.06 -1.97
C GLY A 280 4.64 9.18 -2.65
N SER A 281 4.80 9.37 -3.96
CA SER A 281 3.96 10.30 -4.72
C SER A 281 2.50 9.86 -4.73
N GLY A 282 1.59 10.83 -4.75
CA GLY A 282 0.15 10.62 -4.78
C GLY A 282 -0.37 10.08 -6.10
N GLY A 283 -1.67 9.78 -6.10
CA GLY A 283 -2.39 9.39 -7.32
C GLY A 283 -2.44 10.50 -8.35
N VAL A 284 -2.97 10.17 -9.51
CA VAL A 284 -2.99 11.05 -10.69
C VAL A 284 -4.40 11.34 -11.18
N LEU A 285 -4.54 12.49 -11.82
CA LEU A 285 -5.76 12.94 -12.50
C LEU A 285 -5.42 13.35 -13.92
N THR A 286 -6.17 12.85 -14.90
CA THR A 286 -6.12 13.36 -16.27
C THR A 286 -7.32 14.23 -16.62
N THR A 287 -7.14 15.22 -17.50
CA THR A 287 -8.21 16.07 -18.01
C THR A 287 -8.35 15.94 -19.53
N ALA A 288 -9.53 16.29 -20.04
CA ALA A 288 -9.77 16.37 -21.50
C ALA A 288 -8.84 17.35 -22.22
N GLY A 289 -8.29 18.34 -21.48
CA GLY A 289 -7.31 19.30 -21.96
C GLY A 289 -5.87 18.76 -22.10
N ASN A 290 -5.65 17.45 -21.99
CA ASN A 290 -4.33 16.80 -22.07
C ASN A 290 -3.40 17.14 -20.89
N LEU A 291 -3.98 17.44 -19.71
CA LEU A 291 -3.21 17.64 -18.50
C LEU A 291 -3.19 16.34 -17.67
N LEU A 292 -2.07 16.09 -17.02
CA LEU A 292 -1.89 15.07 -15.99
C LEU A 292 -1.39 15.75 -14.72
N VAL A 293 -2.18 15.67 -13.66
CA VAL A 293 -1.93 16.35 -12.38
C VAL A 293 -1.53 15.35 -11.33
N GLN A 294 -0.50 15.65 -10.55
CA GLN A 294 -0.03 14.80 -9.45
C GLN A 294 0.51 15.64 -8.29
N LEU A 295 0.18 15.21 -7.07
CA LEU A 295 0.87 15.63 -5.85
C LEU A 295 2.06 14.70 -5.61
N THR A 296 3.28 15.26 -5.60
CA THR A 296 4.49 14.46 -5.48
C THR A 296 4.94 14.31 -4.02
N ALA A 297 5.67 13.24 -3.72
CA ALA A 297 6.35 13.08 -2.43
C ALA A 297 7.33 14.23 -2.16
N ASN A 298 7.91 14.82 -3.20
CA ASN A 298 8.87 15.91 -3.11
C ASN A 298 8.22 17.30 -2.90
N LYS A 299 7.10 17.34 -2.19
CA LYS A 299 6.41 18.58 -1.75
C LYS A 299 5.96 19.49 -2.88
N SER A 300 5.64 18.96 -4.04
CA SER A 300 5.14 19.78 -5.14
C SER A 300 3.85 19.24 -5.75
N LEU A 301 2.98 20.16 -6.17
CA LEU A 301 1.92 19.87 -7.11
C LEU A 301 2.48 20.11 -8.51
N ALA A 302 2.50 19.05 -9.31
CA ALA A 302 3.05 19.08 -10.66
C ALA A 302 1.97 18.81 -11.71
N ILE A 303 2.06 19.50 -12.83
CA ILE A 303 1.19 19.29 -14.00
C ILE A 303 2.06 18.97 -15.21
N TYR A 304 1.74 17.85 -15.85
CA TYR A 304 2.43 17.35 -17.03
C TYR A 304 1.50 17.33 -18.24
N SER A 305 2.07 17.33 -19.45
CA SER A 305 1.31 16.94 -20.63
C SER A 305 1.07 15.43 -20.62
N ALA A 306 -0.19 14.99 -20.75
CA ALA A 306 -0.54 13.58 -20.62
C ALA A 306 0.03 12.73 -21.77
N ASP A 307 0.22 13.29 -22.95
CA ASP A 307 0.76 12.61 -24.13
C ASP A 307 2.26 12.32 -24.07
N ARG A 308 3.05 13.17 -23.39
CA ARG A 308 4.54 13.11 -23.43
C ARG A 308 5.23 13.19 -22.09
N GLY A 309 4.51 13.40 -20.98
CA GLY A 309 5.11 13.56 -19.65
C GLY A 309 5.96 14.84 -19.50
N LYS A 310 5.83 15.80 -20.41
CA LYS A 310 6.53 17.09 -20.29
C LYS A 310 5.94 17.86 -19.12
N LYS A 311 6.78 18.28 -18.16
CA LYS A 311 6.33 19.15 -17.07
C LYS A 311 5.93 20.51 -17.63
N LEU A 312 4.69 20.91 -17.40
CA LEU A 312 4.10 22.17 -17.84
C LEU A 312 4.10 23.22 -16.74
N TRP A 313 3.87 22.77 -15.51
CA TRP A 313 3.79 23.63 -14.34
C TRP A 313 4.16 22.85 -13.08
N GLU A 314 4.73 23.54 -12.10
CA GLU A 314 5.03 22.96 -10.79
C GLU A 314 5.01 24.07 -9.73
N MET A 315 4.48 23.74 -8.57
CA MET A 315 4.48 24.62 -7.42
C MET A 315 4.93 23.85 -6.19
N ASN A 316 5.90 24.37 -5.45
CA ASN A 316 6.22 23.86 -4.12
C ASN A 316 5.06 24.21 -3.19
N ILE A 317 4.54 23.21 -2.48
CA ILE A 317 3.40 23.35 -1.57
C ILE A 317 3.77 23.01 -0.11
N ASP A 318 5.06 22.96 0.21
CA ASP A 318 5.64 22.66 1.53
C ASP A 318 5.22 21.32 2.13
N GLN A 319 4.46 20.53 1.37
CA GLN A 319 3.87 19.29 1.82
C GLN A 319 3.86 18.27 0.70
N GLY A 320 4.35 17.06 0.98
CA GLY A 320 4.10 15.92 0.12
C GLY A 320 2.67 15.42 0.25
N GLY A 321 2.30 14.42 -0.51
CA GLY A 321 1.01 13.78 -0.34
C GLY A 321 0.82 12.56 -1.20
N GLN A 322 -0.06 11.69 -0.73
CA GLN A 322 -0.43 10.45 -1.39
C GLN A 322 -1.83 10.51 -2.01
N ALA A 323 -2.61 11.57 -1.72
CA ALA A 323 -3.94 11.74 -2.28
C ALA A 323 -3.91 11.96 -3.80
N GLY A 324 -4.95 11.46 -4.48
CA GLY A 324 -5.22 11.82 -5.87
C GLY A 324 -5.90 13.19 -5.96
N PRO A 325 -5.52 14.03 -6.92
CA PRO A 325 -6.26 15.25 -7.22
C PRO A 325 -7.65 14.92 -7.77
N ILE A 326 -8.59 15.84 -7.57
CA ILE A 326 -9.89 15.84 -8.24
C ILE A 326 -10.06 17.11 -9.07
N THR A 327 -10.93 17.08 -10.07
CA THR A 327 -11.35 18.28 -10.83
C THR A 327 -12.86 18.37 -10.89
N TYR A 328 -13.37 19.58 -10.86
CA TYR A 328 -14.81 19.89 -10.94
C TYR A 328 -15.04 21.27 -11.55
N MET A 329 -16.28 21.52 -11.91
CA MET A 329 -16.72 22.81 -12.50
C MET A 329 -17.66 23.52 -11.53
N ILE A 330 -17.48 24.83 -11.35
CA ILE A 330 -18.43 25.72 -10.70
C ILE A 330 -18.63 26.93 -11.60
N ASP A 331 -19.86 27.22 -11.97
CA ASP A 331 -20.23 28.38 -12.81
C ASP A 331 -19.43 28.49 -14.12
N GLY A 332 -19.14 27.35 -14.74
CA GLY A 332 -18.37 27.28 -15.99
C GLY A 332 -16.85 27.37 -15.81
N GLU A 333 -16.35 27.49 -14.59
CA GLU A 333 -14.93 27.58 -14.27
C GLU A 333 -14.40 26.25 -13.71
N GLN A 334 -13.22 25.85 -14.17
CA GLN A 334 -12.59 24.60 -13.74
C GLN A 334 -11.73 24.80 -12.50
N TYR A 335 -11.90 23.89 -11.53
CA TYR A 335 -11.12 23.81 -10.32
C TYR A 335 -10.39 22.46 -10.24
N ILE A 336 -9.23 22.47 -9.59
CA ILE A 336 -8.47 21.29 -9.19
C ILE A 336 -8.28 21.34 -7.67
N ALA A 337 -8.67 20.29 -6.96
CA ALA A 337 -8.48 20.20 -5.54
C ALA A 337 -7.62 18.99 -5.17
N VAL A 338 -6.78 19.13 -4.12
CA VAL A 338 -5.95 18.06 -3.60
C VAL A 338 -5.72 18.20 -2.10
N ASN A 339 -5.79 17.09 -1.40
CA ASN A 339 -5.35 17.00 -0.01
C ASN A 339 -3.83 16.85 0.04
N ALA A 340 -3.12 17.90 0.42
CA ALA A 340 -1.70 17.85 0.70
C ALA A 340 -1.49 17.45 2.16
N GLY A 341 -0.83 16.34 2.38
CA GLY A 341 -0.54 15.78 3.69
C GLY A 341 0.17 14.44 3.53
N TRP A 342 1.20 14.24 4.32
CA TRP A 342 1.98 13.01 4.29
C TRP A 342 1.74 12.20 5.56
N ASN A 343 1.51 10.91 5.43
CA ASN A 343 1.29 10.00 6.54
C ASN A 343 2.41 8.96 6.75
N GLY A 344 3.59 9.22 6.20
CA GLY A 344 4.77 8.41 6.48
C GLY A 344 4.90 7.11 5.68
N SER A 345 4.66 7.12 4.37
CA SER A 345 5.10 6.00 3.53
C SER A 345 6.63 5.89 3.62
N PRO A 346 7.19 4.75 4.05
CA PRO A 346 8.63 4.62 4.20
C PRO A 346 9.30 4.63 2.82
N ALA A 347 10.17 5.60 2.60
CA ALA A 347 11.10 5.65 1.48
C ALA A 347 12.51 5.58 2.04
N TYR A 348 13.31 4.63 1.59
CA TYR A 348 14.65 4.43 2.11
C TYR A 348 15.59 5.59 1.75
N LYS A 349 15.39 6.17 0.56
CA LYS A 349 16.20 7.30 0.04
C LYS A 349 15.69 8.68 0.44
N MET A 350 14.65 8.75 1.29
CA MET A 350 14.17 10.04 1.76
C MET A 350 15.23 10.73 2.64
N PRO A 351 15.51 12.04 2.44
CA PRO A 351 16.41 12.78 3.29
C PRO A 351 16.00 12.73 4.77
N ARG A 352 16.94 12.53 5.68
CA ARG A 352 16.68 12.42 7.13
C ARG A 352 16.09 13.70 7.73
N ASP A 353 16.39 14.85 7.15
CA ASP A 353 15.87 16.16 7.51
C ASP A 353 14.56 16.52 6.81
N PHE A 354 14.01 15.61 6.01
CA PHE A 354 12.77 15.83 5.32
C PHE A 354 11.62 16.04 6.31
N ARG A 355 11.08 17.24 6.34
CA ARG A 355 10.04 17.64 7.28
C ARG A 355 8.72 17.81 6.58
N TYR A 356 7.67 17.40 7.25
CA TYR A 356 6.30 17.58 6.79
C TYR A 356 5.69 18.79 7.45
N GLY A 357 4.99 19.61 6.66
CA GLY A 357 4.18 20.70 7.15
C GLY A 357 2.79 20.24 7.64
N THR A 358 1.93 21.19 7.95
CA THR A 358 0.54 20.93 8.31
C THR A 358 -0.25 20.50 7.08
N ALA A 359 -1.08 19.46 7.19
CA ALA A 359 -1.97 19.02 6.13
C ALA A 359 -2.92 20.16 5.69
N LYS A 360 -3.15 20.26 4.38
CA LYS A 360 -3.96 21.33 3.75
C LYS A 360 -4.86 20.73 2.66
N LEU A 361 -6.08 21.21 2.58
CA LEU A 361 -6.87 21.09 1.35
C LEU A 361 -6.51 22.29 0.46
N LEU A 362 -5.91 22.03 -0.68
CA LEU A 362 -5.56 23.04 -1.68
C LEU A 362 -6.55 22.99 -2.84
N VAL A 363 -7.04 24.17 -3.21
CA VAL A 363 -7.97 24.33 -4.34
C VAL A 363 -7.39 25.38 -5.27
N PHE A 364 -7.21 24.99 -6.53
CA PHE A 364 -6.70 25.86 -7.59
C PHE A 364 -7.79 26.07 -8.63
N LYS A 365 -7.97 27.32 -9.05
CA LYS A 365 -8.81 27.69 -10.17
C LYS A 365 -7.94 27.80 -11.42
N LEU A 366 -8.40 27.29 -12.55
CA LEU A 366 -7.73 27.46 -13.82
C LEU A 366 -7.61 28.97 -14.15
N ASP A 367 -6.48 29.38 -14.71
CA ASP A 367 -6.14 30.78 -15.04
C ASP A 367 -6.04 31.76 -13.86
N ALA A 368 -6.09 31.29 -12.61
CA ALA A 368 -5.83 32.15 -11.45
C ALA A 368 -4.40 32.71 -11.47
N LYS A 369 -4.27 33.97 -11.10
CA LYS A 369 -2.97 34.67 -11.02
C LYS A 369 -2.63 34.95 -9.56
N GLY A 370 -1.33 35.12 -9.27
CA GLY A 370 -0.86 35.53 -7.93
C GLY A 370 -1.06 34.42 -6.89
N VAL A 371 -0.88 33.17 -7.27
CA VAL A 371 -1.05 32.01 -6.37
C VAL A 371 0.01 32.08 -5.28
N THR A 372 -0.45 32.26 -4.03
CA THR A 372 0.39 32.21 -2.82
C THR A 372 -0.17 31.21 -1.86
N LEU A 373 0.69 30.43 -1.21
CA LEU A 373 0.28 29.55 -0.14
C LEU A 373 0.34 30.28 1.20
N PRO A 374 -0.62 30.02 2.10
CA PRO A 374 -0.48 30.52 3.47
C PRO A 374 0.80 29.96 4.08
N PRO A 375 1.54 30.75 4.87
CA PRO A 375 2.76 30.29 5.53
C PRO A 375 2.47 29.07 6.39
N MET A 376 3.48 28.19 6.52
CA MET A 376 3.37 27.06 7.45
C MET A 376 3.18 27.61 8.86
N LYS A 377 2.17 27.08 9.57
CA LYS A 377 2.05 27.35 10.99
C LYS A 377 3.29 26.76 11.68
N ALA A 378 3.99 27.56 12.47
CA ALA A 378 5.04 27.05 13.34
C ALA A 378 4.44 25.96 14.25
N GLN A 379 5.22 24.89 14.50
CA GLN A 379 4.83 23.93 15.53
C GLN A 379 4.74 24.67 16.87
N THR A 380 3.57 24.69 17.47
CA THR A 380 3.31 25.43 18.73
C THR A 380 3.85 24.68 19.95
N GLU A 381 4.09 23.38 19.84
CA GLU A 381 4.67 22.59 20.93
C GLU A 381 6.20 22.52 20.74
N GLN A 382 6.91 23.09 21.71
CA GLN A 382 8.35 22.97 21.77
C GLN A 382 8.72 21.52 22.10
N ALA A 383 9.58 20.91 21.27
CA ALA A 383 10.14 19.61 21.58
C ALA A 383 10.96 19.69 22.87
N TYR A 384 10.81 18.67 23.71
CA TYR A 384 11.56 18.54 24.95
C TYR A 384 12.60 17.44 24.82
N LEU A 385 13.86 17.74 25.18
CA LEU A 385 14.93 16.75 25.20
C LEU A 385 15.15 16.28 26.64
N PRO A 386 14.69 15.05 26.99
CA PRO A 386 14.95 14.46 28.31
C PRO A 386 16.45 14.33 28.55
N GLN A 387 16.90 14.70 29.74
CA GLN A 387 18.33 14.64 30.14
C GLN A 387 18.67 13.31 30.87
N GLU A 388 17.70 12.46 31.11
CA GLU A 388 17.94 11.20 31.81
C GLU A 388 18.80 10.25 30.96
N ARG A 389 19.68 9.53 31.66
CA ARG A 389 20.53 8.51 31.03
C ARG A 389 19.80 7.18 31.01
N VAL A 390 19.47 6.71 29.82
CA VAL A 390 18.81 5.43 29.61
C VAL A 390 19.87 4.34 29.40
N PRO A 391 19.81 3.19 30.13
CA PRO A 391 20.70 2.06 29.87
C PRO A 391 20.52 1.52 28.45
N ALA A 392 21.64 1.20 27.78
CA ALA A 392 21.63 0.71 26.39
C ALA A 392 20.74 -0.53 26.20
N GLU A 393 20.73 -1.43 27.20
CA GLU A 393 19.90 -2.64 27.17
C GLU A 393 18.39 -2.32 27.24
N THR A 394 17.98 -1.32 28.01
CA THR A 394 16.60 -0.80 28.07
C THR A 394 16.19 -0.25 26.71
N ALA A 395 17.05 0.59 26.10
CA ALA A 395 16.80 1.16 24.78
C ALA A 395 16.71 0.06 23.70
N ARG A 396 17.56 -0.95 23.76
CA ARG A 396 17.52 -2.11 22.84
C ARG A 396 16.19 -2.86 22.92
N ARG A 397 15.78 -3.26 24.15
CA ARG A 397 14.48 -3.91 24.36
C ARG A 397 13.31 -3.03 23.90
N GLY A 398 13.39 -1.74 24.19
CA GLY A 398 12.40 -0.76 23.75
C GLY A 398 12.27 -0.68 22.22
N ALA A 399 13.38 -0.72 21.50
CA ALA A 399 13.40 -0.74 20.03
C ALA A 399 12.72 -2.00 19.46
N GLU A 400 13.02 -3.17 20.05
CA GLU A 400 12.40 -4.44 19.67
C GLU A 400 10.87 -4.44 19.95
N LEU A 401 10.46 -3.93 21.11
CA LEU A 401 9.06 -3.80 21.47
C LEU A 401 8.33 -2.77 20.57
N PHE A 402 8.97 -1.67 20.22
CA PHE A 402 8.45 -0.66 19.32
C PHE A 402 8.15 -1.26 17.92
N ALA A 403 9.09 -2.03 17.37
CA ALA A 403 8.93 -2.70 16.09
C ALA A 403 7.91 -3.83 16.15
N SER A 404 8.00 -4.73 17.15
CA SER A 404 7.14 -5.92 17.26
C SER A 404 5.67 -5.59 17.57
N ASN A 405 5.41 -4.45 18.22
CA ASN A 405 4.05 -3.96 18.46
C ASN A 405 3.52 -3.06 17.33
N GLY A 406 4.28 -2.88 16.25
CA GLY A 406 3.86 -2.14 15.07
C GLY A 406 3.77 -0.62 15.27
N CYS A 407 4.43 -0.08 16.30
CA CYS A 407 4.47 1.38 16.55
C CYS A 407 5.08 2.15 15.36
N ASN A 408 6.07 1.53 14.70
CA ASN A 408 6.74 2.08 13.52
C ASN A 408 5.81 2.31 12.32
N ARG A 409 4.67 1.63 12.24
CA ARG A 409 3.69 1.81 11.13
C ARG A 409 3.07 3.21 11.13
N CYS A 410 2.84 3.76 12.30
CA CYS A 410 2.29 5.09 12.47
C CYS A 410 3.37 6.14 12.75
N HIS A 411 4.46 5.75 13.42
CA HIS A 411 5.50 6.67 13.88
C HIS A 411 6.82 6.59 13.10
N GLY A 412 6.84 5.78 12.03
CA GLY A 412 8.01 5.59 11.18
C GLY A 412 9.08 4.69 11.79
N ASP A 413 9.94 4.14 10.96
CA ASP A 413 11.08 3.36 11.42
C ASP A 413 12.04 4.22 12.23
N ASN A 414 12.57 3.66 13.30
CA ASN A 414 13.42 4.36 14.25
C ASN A 414 12.78 5.62 14.89
N ALA A 415 11.45 5.62 15.00
CA ALA A 415 10.65 6.72 15.56
C ALA A 415 10.77 8.04 14.77
N VAL A 416 11.16 7.97 13.49
CA VAL A 416 11.39 9.13 12.61
C VAL A 416 10.23 9.32 11.65
N GLY A 417 9.63 10.50 11.66
CA GLY A 417 8.54 10.83 10.73
C GLY A 417 7.21 10.24 11.15
N GLY A 418 6.48 9.68 10.19
CA GLY A 418 5.13 9.15 10.43
C GLY A 418 4.10 10.23 10.78
N ILE A 419 3.06 9.85 11.50
CA ILE A 419 2.00 10.78 11.94
C ILE A 419 2.56 11.83 12.90
N ARG A 420 3.51 11.43 13.75
CA ARG A 420 4.27 12.30 14.66
C ARG A 420 5.70 11.77 14.78
N ASP A 421 6.67 12.65 14.64
CA ASP A 421 8.07 12.37 14.93
C ASP A 421 8.25 12.30 16.45
N LEU A 422 8.38 11.07 16.98
CA LEU A 422 8.42 10.84 18.43
C LEU A 422 9.71 11.32 19.09
N ARG A 423 10.75 11.61 18.31
CA ARG A 423 11.97 12.23 18.83
C ARG A 423 11.73 13.67 19.32
N LYS A 424 10.61 14.26 18.91
CA LYS A 424 10.23 15.66 19.21
C LYS A 424 8.98 15.74 20.07
N MET A 425 8.82 14.81 20.99
CA MET A 425 7.72 14.87 21.94
C MET A 425 7.87 16.10 22.86
N SER A 426 6.73 16.70 23.23
CA SER A 426 6.68 17.74 24.25
C SER A 426 6.92 17.15 25.65
N LYS A 427 7.28 17.98 26.60
CA LYS A 427 7.43 17.55 28.00
C LYS A 427 6.15 16.86 28.51
N SER A 428 4.97 17.42 28.22
CA SER A 428 3.69 16.82 28.63
C SER A 428 3.47 15.43 28.01
N THR A 429 3.92 15.22 26.76
CA THR A 429 3.83 13.90 26.13
C THR A 429 4.76 12.86 26.79
N HIS A 430 5.94 13.28 27.24
CA HIS A 430 6.82 12.43 28.02
C HIS A 430 6.21 12.07 29.38
N ASP A 431 5.66 13.06 30.07
CA ASP A 431 5.03 12.91 31.39
C ASP A 431 3.80 11.98 31.33
N GLU A 432 2.99 12.09 30.29
CA GLU A 432 1.75 11.31 30.05
C GLU A 432 1.99 9.99 29.28
N PHE A 433 3.23 9.60 29.03
CA PHE A 433 3.54 8.52 28.08
C PHE A 433 2.81 7.21 28.38
N LEU A 434 2.78 6.77 29.65
CA LEU A 434 2.09 5.57 30.05
C LEU A 434 0.58 5.66 29.88
N ASP A 435 -0.01 6.80 30.22
CA ASP A 435 -1.45 7.05 30.06
C ASP A 435 -1.84 7.05 28.58
N ILE A 436 -0.97 7.54 27.71
CA ILE A 436 -1.19 7.49 26.25
C ILE A 436 -1.09 6.06 25.74
N VAL A 437 -0.01 5.34 26.08
CA VAL A 437 0.28 4.01 25.50
C VAL A 437 -0.57 2.92 26.12
N LEU A 438 -0.72 2.90 27.43
CA LEU A 438 -1.50 1.88 28.13
C LEU A 438 -2.93 2.34 28.40
N GLY A 439 -3.11 3.56 28.86
CA GLY A 439 -4.43 4.12 29.17
C GLY A 439 -5.27 4.47 27.95
N GLY A 440 -4.65 4.70 26.78
CA GLY A 440 -5.35 5.03 25.55
C GLY A 440 -5.98 6.44 25.54
N THR A 441 -5.42 7.38 26.30
CA THR A 441 -5.97 8.76 26.42
C THR A 441 -6.00 9.53 25.09
N ARG A 442 -5.34 9.01 24.05
CA ARG A 442 -5.36 9.56 22.69
C ARG A 442 -6.02 8.63 21.66
N ALA A 443 -6.86 7.69 22.10
CA ALA A 443 -7.54 6.74 21.21
C ALA A 443 -8.41 7.45 20.15
N GLU A 444 -9.13 8.48 20.52
CA GLU A 444 -9.93 9.32 19.59
C GLU A 444 -9.06 10.08 18.56
N LYS A 445 -7.76 10.23 18.83
CA LYS A 445 -6.79 10.83 17.90
C LYS A 445 -6.06 9.77 17.06
N GLY A 446 -6.51 8.52 17.12
CA GLY A 446 -5.95 7.40 16.36
C GLY A 446 -4.81 6.65 17.05
N MET A 447 -4.43 6.97 18.31
CA MET A 447 -3.44 6.24 19.08
C MET A 447 -4.14 5.26 20.05
N PRO A 448 -4.28 3.97 19.70
CA PRO A 448 -5.03 3.01 20.54
C PRO A 448 -4.29 2.67 21.84
N SER A 449 -5.03 2.14 22.82
CA SER A 449 -4.42 1.53 24.00
C SER A 449 -3.70 0.23 23.64
N PHE A 450 -2.53 0.02 24.23
CA PHE A 450 -1.74 -1.20 24.11
C PHE A 450 -1.74 -2.04 25.42
N SER A 451 -2.61 -1.77 26.37
CA SER A 451 -2.66 -2.46 27.65
C SER A 451 -2.87 -3.98 27.57
N THR A 452 -3.48 -4.47 26.48
CA THR A 452 -3.64 -5.90 26.22
C THR A 452 -2.37 -6.59 25.69
N ALA A 453 -1.36 -5.82 25.30
CA ALA A 453 -0.17 -6.29 24.62
C ALA A 453 1.14 -5.93 25.32
N LEU A 454 1.12 -4.86 26.09
CA LEU A 454 2.27 -4.33 26.83
C LEU A 454 1.93 -4.19 28.30
N ASN A 455 2.85 -4.61 29.14
CA ASN A 455 2.83 -4.22 30.55
C ASN A 455 3.59 -2.89 30.75
N GLU A 456 3.53 -2.35 31.96
CA GLU A 456 4.14 -1.06 32.29
C GLU A 456 5.67 -1.05 32.09
N THR A 457 6.37 -2.12 32.44
CA THR A 457 7.82 -2.23 32.24
C THR A 457 8.17 -2.18 30.75
N GLN A 458 7.43 -2.89 29.93
CA GLN A 458 7.63 -2.88 28.47
C GLN A 458 7.33 -1.51 27.85
N ALA A 459 6.29 -0.82 28.31
CA ALA A 459 6.00 0.53 27.88
C ALA A 459 7.10 1.52 28.30
N LYS A 460 7.67 1.36 29.50
CA LYS A 460 8.84 2.13 29.95
C LYS A 460 10.09 1.83 29.12
N ASP A 461 10.33 0.60 28.71
CA ASP A 461 11.44 0.26 27.80
C ASP A 461 11.27 0.97 26.45
N ILE A 462 10.04 1.01 25.87
CA ILE A 462 9.76 1.77 24.67
C ILE A 462 10.01 3.27 24.89
N HIS A 463 9.57 3.84 25.99
CA HIS A 463 9.83 5.24 26.33
C HIS A 463 11.33 5.54 26.40
N GLY A 464 12.10 4.66 27.06
CA GLY A 464 13.57 4.77 27.12
C GLY A 464 14.21 4.75 25.73
N TYR A 465 13.75 3.85 24.84
CA TYR A 465 14.20 3.87 23.46
C TYR A 465 13.95 5.22 22.77
N LEU A 466 12.75 5.80 22.91
CA LEU A 466 12.38 7.06 22.30
C LEU A 466 13.22 8.25 22.85
N ILE A 467 13.58 8.21 24.14
CA ILE A 467 14.48 9.19 24.76
C ILE A 467 15.88 9.12 24.13
N VAL A 468 16.43 7.91 23.97
CA VAL A 468 17.73 7.72 23.30
C VAL A 468 17.66 8.22 21.85
N ARG A 469 16.59 7.89 21.13
CA ARG A 469 16.40 8.40 19.76
C ARG A 469 16.35 9.94 19.69
N ALA A 470 15.71 10.58 20.64
CA ALA A 470 15.71 12.04 20.74
C ALA A 470 17.11 12.58 21.00
N GLN A 471 17.89 11.96 21.89
CA GLN A 471 19.26 12.40 22.24
C GLN A 471 20.28 12.21 21.11
N GLU A 472 20.09 11.20 20.24
CA GLU A 472 20.98 10.94 19.09
C GLU A 472 20.80 11.93 17.93
N ASP A 473 19.64 12.56 17.82
CA ASP A 473 19.23 13.37 16.66
C ASP A 473 19.11 14.88 16.96
N TRP A 474 19.54 15.30 18.15
CA TRP A 474 19.55 16.73 18.58
C TRP A 474 20.95 17.31 18.60
#